data_a39541a10d3785f8c7322bf2edb72fbd
#
_entry.id   a39541a10d3785f8c7322bf2edb72fbd
#
_cell.length_a   1.000
_cell.length_b   1.000
_cell.length_c   1.000
_cell.angle_alpha   90.00
_cell.angle_beta   90.00
_cell.angle_gamma   90.00
#
_symmetry.space_group_name_H-M   'P 1'
#
loop_
_entity.id
_entity.type
_entity.pdbx_description
1 polymer ?
#
loop_
_entity_poly.entity_id
_entity_poly.type
_entity_poly.pdbx_seq_one_letter_code
_entity_poly.pdbx_strand_id
1 'polypeptide(L)'
;MNNYLFLKYSESILRRYVFIFFTVIAFLLLFLTKSFPEENIFTINEILVKGEIDLKFSREKYINKAFSNSFETLMNRILLSSDLPKVKNIKVKKIKNLVQSFQILEEKYSKGEYSAVFRIFYNDQNVKKFLGKKNISFSEPKYISAIFFPVFFIDGEMQNFNENFFYNNWTKIKIKNELINFILPLDDLEDIQEIKKMKNEIEELDVVTLVNKYDVKNYVFTLMDYQDLKLNIHVKTNFNNNKISKNFLYEVENINDNKVLISILTDLKIKITDLWKEESLINLSRPLSIRLQYQHKNLKDLDKLRNIFYKIGIINSYTLEEFNINNSFFKIYYYGNPKKLRSELLNFGYHLKNDQGNWRLDLNE
;
A
#
# COMPACT_ATOMS: atom_id res chain seq x y z
N MET A 1 45.78 39.60 -43.00
CA MET A 1 44.53 40.03 -42.30
C MET A 1 43.39 39.04 -42.43
N ASN A 2 43.34 38.19 -43.44
CA ASN A 2 42.22 37.21 -43.64
C ASN A 2 42.27 35.97 -42.73
N ASN A 3 43.44 35.49 -42.27
CA ASN A 3 43.53 34.28 -41.46
C ASN A 3 43.02 34.47 -39.99
N TYR A 4 43.07 35.70 -39.46
CA TYR A 4 42.63 35.98 -38.09
C TYR A 4 41.09 36.02 -37.99
N LEU A 5 40.40 36.47 -39.02
CA LEU A 5 38.93 36.47 -39.11
C LEU A 5 38.38 35.05 -39.27
N PHE A 6 39.08 34.20 -40.01
CA PHE A 6 38.65 32.79 -40.20
C PHE A 6 38.78 31.97 -38.91
N LEU A 7 39.81 32.13 -38.14
CA LEU A 7 40.01 31.49 -36.83
C LEU A 7 38.93 31.92 -35.81
N LYS A 8 38.61 33.22 -35.76
CA LYS A 8 37.59 33.76 -34.85
C LYS A 8 36.18 33.31 -35.23
N TYR A 9 35.90 33.06 -36.51
CA TYR A 9 34.63 32.55 -36.99
C TYR A 9 34.49 31.05 -36.68
N SER A 10 35.55 30.27 -36.81
CA SER A 10 35.55 28.84 -36.48
C SER A 10 35.40 28.59 -34.98
N GLU A 11 36.02 29.41 -34.12
CA GLU A 11 35.82 29.32 -32.66
C GLU A 11 34.41 29.65 -32.23
N SER A 12 33.74 30.62 -32.89
CA SER A 12 32.34 30.95 -32.56
C SER A 12 31.37 29.84 -32.95
N ILE A 13 31.63 29.17 -34.06
CA ILE A 13 30.85 28.03 -34.53
C ILE A 13 31.06 26.84 -33.60
N LEU A 14 32.29 26.53 -33.21
CA LEU A 14 32.64 25.47 -32.28
C LEU A 14 31.97 25.66 -30.90
N ARG A 15 31.99 26.89 -30.36
CA ARG A 15 31.29 27.22 -29.09
C ARG A 15 29.78 27.02 -29.19
N ARG A 16 29.17 27.33 -30.33
CA ARG A 16 27.71 27.08 -30.54
C ARG A 16 27.39 25.59 -30.55
N TYR A 17 28.19 24.76 -31.23
CA TYR A 17 28.00 23.31 -31.24
C TYR A 17 28.22 22.67 -29.86
N VAL A 18 29.23 23.12 -29.14
CA VAL A 18 29.52 22.70 -27.77
C VAL A 18 28.34 23.09 -26.84
N PHE A 19 27.79 24.29 -26.98
CA PHE A 19 26.63 24.73 -26.19
C PHE A 19 25.37 23.91 -26.51
N ILE A 20 25.11 23.65 -27.79
CA ILE A 20 23.97 22.79 -28.21
C ILE A 20 24.16 21.38 -27.72
N PHE A 21 25.35 20.82 -27.75
CA PHE A 21 25.66 19.48 -27.23
C PHE A 21 25.41 19.39 -25.73
N PHE A 22 25.85 20.37 -24.94
CA PHE A 22 25.59 20.42 -23.50
C PHE A 22 24.09 20.63 -23.17
N THR A 23 23.37 21.44 -23.94
CA THR A 23 21.93 21.61 -23.75
C THR A 23 21.16 20.34 -24.07
N VAL A 24 21.55 19.60 -25.12
CA VAL A 24 20.93 18.30 -25.46
C VAL A 24 21.21 17.26 -24.38
N ILE A 25 22.45 17.21 -23.83
CA ILE A 25 22.78 16.31 -22.71
C ILE A 25 22.02 16.70 -21.44
N ALA A 26 21.92 17.98 -21.11
CA ALA A 26 21.14 18.45 -19.96
C ALA A 26 19.65 18.12 -20.14
N PHE A 27 19.11 18.24 -21.34
CA PHE A 27 17.74 17.85 -21.67
C PHE A 27 17.54 16.34 -21.57
N LEU A 28 18.46 15.52 -22.06
CA LEU A 28 18.44 14.06 -21.91
C LEU A 28 18.53 13.63 -20.43
N LEU A 29 19.31 14.33 -19.60
CA LEU A 29 19.41 14.05 -18.16
C LEU A 29 18.10 14.38 -17.41
N LEU A 30 17.32 15.35 -17.87
CA LEU A 30 16.00 15.67 -17.30
C LEU A 30 14.97 14.54 -17.55
N PHE A 31 15.12 13.72 -18.59
CA PHE A 31 14.27 12.55 -18.85
C PHE A 31 14.71 11.29 -18.11
N LEU A 32 15.85 11.32 -17.41
CA LEU A 32 16.30 10.25 -16.52
C LEU A 32 15.64 10.36 -15.13
N THR A 33 14.46 11.00 -15.02
CA THR A 33 13.63 10.82 -13.83
C THR A 33 13.37 9.34 -13.71
N LYS A 34 13.94 8.72 -12.69
CA LYS A 34 13.61 7.35 -12.30
C LYS A 34 12.11 7.33 -12.06
N SER A 35 11.35 6.95 -13.08
CA SER A 35 10.01 6.43 -12.89
C SER A 35 10.22 5.17 -12.05
N PHE A 36 10.08 5.28 -10.72
CA PHE A 36 9.91 4.09 -9.91
C PHE A 36 8.62 3.47 -10.40
N PRO A 37 8.65 2.26 -10.99
CA PRO A 37 7.42 1.58 -11.36
C PRO A 37 6.60 1.47 -10.08
N GLU A 38 5.36 1.92 -10.10
CA GLU A 38 4.41 1.74 -9.00
C GLU A 38 4.44 0.24 -8.66
N GLU A 39 4.95 -0.11 -7.47
CA GLU A 39 5.14 -1.52 -7.11
C GLU A 39 3.78 -2.20 -7.12
N ASN A 40 3.59 -3.11 -8.08
CA ASN A 40 2.36 -3.86 -8.19
C ASN A 40 2.19 -4.71 -6.91
N ILE A 41 1.11 -4.46 -6.17
CA ILE A 41 0.83 -5.12 -4.90
C ILE A 41 0.77 -6.65 -5.01
N PHE A 42 0.47 -7.18 -6.21
CA PHE A 42 0.44 -8.61 -6.52
C PHE A 42 1.80 -9.17 -6.95
N THR A 43 2.86 -8.37 -6.89
CA THR A 43 4.24 -8.82 -7.10
C THR A 43 4.95 -8.93 -5.76
N ILE A 44 5.47 -10.12 -5.46
CA ILE A 44 6.22 -10.37 -4.22
C ILE A 44 7.68 -10.56 -4.57
N ASN A 45 8.49 -9.61 -4.13
CA ASN A 45 9.93 -9.58 -4.33
C ASN A 45 10.67 -10.31 -3.21
N GLU A 46 11.90 -10.77 -3.49
CA GLU A 46 12.91 -11.19 -2.51
C GLU A 46 12.48 -12.31 -1.56
N ILE A 47 11.72 -13.30 -2.06
CA ILE A 47 11.38 -14.48 -1.28
C ILE A 47 12.58 -15.40 -1.20
N LEU A 48 13.29 -15.35 -0.09
CA LEU A 48 14.42 -16.22 0.20
C LEU A 48 13.93 -17.58 0.70
N VAL A 49 14.41 -18.66 0.08
CA VAL A 49 14.26 -20.02 0.56
C VAL A 49 15.63 -20.66 0.72
N LYS A 50 15.82 -21.39 1.82
CA LYS A 50 17.05 -22.13 2.13
C LYS A 50 16.72 -23.53 2.62
N GLY A 51 17.66 -24.43 2.45
CA GLY A 51 17.61 -25.76 3.04
C GLY A 51 18.76 -26.64 2.61
N GLU A 52 18.88 -27.79 3.23
CA GLU A 52 19.96 -28.76 3.01
C GLU A 52 19.79 -29.49 1.67
N ILE A 53 20.89 -29.82 1.06
CA ILE A 53 20.99 -30.72 -0.13
C ILE A 53 21.22 -32.12 0.42
N ASP A 54 20.15 -32.87 0.62
CA ASP A 54 20.14 -34.26 1.04
C ASP A 54 19.74 -35.17 -0.12
N LEU A 55 19.67 -36.50 0.13
CA LEU A 55 19.25 -37.51 -0.86
C LEU A 55 17.80 -37.28 -1.37
N LYS A 56 16.99 -36.46 -0.67
CA LYS A 56 15.62 -36.09 -1.05
C LYS A 56 15.55 -34.67 -1.58
N PHE A 57 16.70 -34.09 -1.94
CA PHE A 57 16.71 -32.74 -2.52
C PHE A 57 15.89 -32.71 -3.82
N SER A 58 15.01 -31.72 -3.89
CA SER A 58 14.25 -31.44 -5.10
C SER A 58 14.07 -29.93 -5.23
N ARG A 59 14.56 -29.38 -6.33
CA ARG A 59 14.36 -27.96 -6.67
C ARG A 59 12.89 -27.57 -6.63
N GLU A 60 12.00 -28.46 -7.06
CA GLU A 60 10.56 -28.24 -7.01
C GLU A 60 10.04 -28.05 -5.58
N LYS A 61 10.59 -28.77 -4.59
CA LYS A 61 10.24 -28.58 -3.17
C LYS A 61 10.51 -27.14 -2.72
N TYR A 62 11.63 -26.55 -3.13
CA TYR A 62 11.99 -25.18 -2.78
C TYR A 62 11.17 -24.14 -3.53
N ILE A 63 10.85 -24.37 -4.81
CA ILE A 63 9.89 -23.57 -5.57
C ILE A 63 8.52 -23.58 -4.88
N ASN A 64 8.04 -24.76 -4.45
CA ASN A 64 6.78 -24.89 -3.72
C ASN A 64 6.81 -24.15 -2.37
N LYS A 65 7.95 -24.17 -1.66
CA LYS A 65 8.16 -23.41 -0.43
C LYS A 65 8.13 -21.89 -0.72
N ALA A 66 8.77 -21.46 -1.81
CA ALA A 66 8.71 -20.04 -2.24
C ALA A 66 7.28 -19.60 -2.54
N PHE A 67 6.47 -20.41 -3.23
CA PHE A 67 5.07 -20.11 -3.47
C PHE A 67 4.25 -20.01 -2.17
N SER A 68 4.49 -20.90 -1.21
CA SER A 68 3.80 -20.86 0.08
C SER A 68 4.16 -19.60 0.86
N ASN A 69 5.46 -19.26 0.95
CA ASN A 69 5.95 -18.08 1.64
C ASN A 69 5.45 -16.79 0.99
N SER A 70 5.51 -16.72 -0.35
CA SER A 70 5.04 -15.56 -1.09
C SER A 70 3.52 -15.38 -0.99
N PHE A 71 2.75 -16.47 -0.95
CA PHE A 71 1.31 -16.41 -0.75
C PHE A 71 0.98 -15.86 0.64
N GLU A 72 1.66 -16.32 1.69
CA GLU A 72 1.52 -15.76 3.02
C GLU A 72 1.85 -14.25 3.02
N THR A 73 2.93 -13.86 2.35
CA THR A 73 3.32 -12.45 2.17
C THR A 73 2.23 -11.64 1.47
N LEU A 74 1.69 -12.14 0.34
CA LEU A 74 0.60 -11.49 -0.37
C LEU A 74 -0.65 -11.34 0.51
N MET A 75 -1.06 -12.41 1.21
CA MET A 75 -2.25 -12.36 2.06
C MET A 75 -2.08 -11.35 3.21
N ASN A 76 -0.91 -11.33 3.87
CA ASN A 76 -0.60 -10.30 4.87
C ASN A 76 -0.64 -8.88 4.30
N ARG A 77 -0.31 -8.69 3.01
CA ARG A 77 -0.33 -7.40 2.34
C ARG A 77 -1.74 -6.90 2.06
N ILE A 78 -2.65 -7.78 1.62
CA ILE A 78 -3.96 -7.39 1.10
C ILE A 78 -5.13 -7.70 2.04
N LEU A 79 -4.96 -8.55 3.06
CA LEU A 79 -6.03 -8.88 4.02
C LEU A 79 -5.85 -8.13 5.34
N LEU A 80 -6.95 -7.87 6.02
CA LEU A 80 -6.91 -7.50 7.43
C LEU A 80 -6.39 -8.67 8.26
N SER A 81 -5.75 -8.39 9.37
CA SER A 81 -5.18 -9.41 10.26
C SER A 81 -6.23 -10.41 10.74
N SER A 82 -7.47 -9.95 10.96
CA SER A 82 -8.62 -10.78 11.35
C SER A 82 -9.01 -11.84 10.31
N ASP A 83 -8.70 -11.63 9.03
CA ASP A 83 -9.06 -12.52 7.94
C ASP A 83 -7.96 -13.53 7.56
N LEU A 84 -6.72 -13.32 8.03
CA LEU A 84 -5.58 -14.20 7.77
C LEU A 84 -5.81 -15.67 8.15
N PRO A 85 -6.46 -16.00 9.29
CA PRO A 85 -6.75 -17.39 9.63
C PRO A 85 -7.56 -18.14 8.57
N LYS A 86 -8.44 -17.46 7.82
CA LYS A 86 -9.29 -18.07 6.76
C LYS A 86 -8.48 -18.59 5.56
N VAL A 87 -7.22 -18.13 5.41
CA VAL A 87 -6.33 -18.49 4.30
C VAL A 87 -5.07 -19.24 4.71
N LYS A 88 -4.88 -19.53 6.01
CA LYS A 88 -3.64 -20.11 6.56
C LYS A 88 -3.27 -21.48 5.96
N ASN A 89 -4.25 -22.33 5.64
CA ASN A 89 -4.03 -23.73 5.25
C ASN A 89 -4.37 -24.00 3.76
N ILE A 90 -3.97 -23.11 2.88
CA ILE A 90 -4.21 -23.28 1.44
C ILE A 90 -3.15 -24.23 0.85
N LYS A 91 -3.62 -25.30 0.18
CA LYS A 91 -2.73 -26.27 -0.49
C LYS A 91 -1.94 -25.59 -1.62
N VAL A 92 -0.64 -25.93 -1.74
CA VAL A 92 0.28 -25.37 -2.77
C VAL A 92 -0.30 -25.48 -4.19
N LYS A 93 -0.99 -26.57 -4.52
CA LYS A 93 -1.66 -26.73 -5.82
C LYS A 93 -2.64 -25.60 -6.13
N LYS A 94 -3.38 -25.09 -5.11
CA LYS A 94 -4.28 -23.95 -5.28
C LYS A 94 -3.51 -22.66 -5.43
N ILE A 95 -2.39 -22.49 -4.69
CA ILE A 95 -1.53 -21.32 -4.78
C ILE A 95 -0.93 -21.21 -6.18
N LYS A 96 -0.43 -22.32 -6.75
CA LYS A 96 0.10 -22.37 -8.12
C LYS A 96 -0.89 -21.79 -9.16
N ASN A 97 -2.18 -22.04 -9.00
CA ASN A 97 -3.21 -21.52 -9.91
C ASN A 97 -3.45 -19.99 -9.78
N LEU A 98 -2.93 -19.38 -8.73
CA LEU A 98 -2.98 -17.93 -8.52
C LEU A 98 -1.73 -17.23 -9.06
N VAL A 99 -0.62 -17.97 -9.22
CA VAL A 99 0.64 -17.46 -9.74
C VAL A 99 0.54 -17.32 -11.25
N GLN A 100 0.88 -16.14 -11.77
CA GLN A 100 1.01 -15.87 -13.20
C GLN A 100 2.36 -16.35 -13.74
N SER A 101 3.43 -15.97 -13.04
CA SER A 101 4.80 -16.32 -13.38
C SER A 101 5.71 -16.13 -12.16
N PHE A 102 6.95 -16.59 -12.26
CA PHE A 102 7.99 -16.34 -11.26
C PHE A 102 9.37 -16.23 -11.91
N GLN A 103 10.28 -15.58 -11.21
CA GLN A 103 11.69 -15.46 -11.57
C GLN A 103 12.54 -15.94 -10.40
N ILE A 104 13.65 -16.60 -10.70
CA ILE A 104 14.72 -16.88 -9.74
C ILE A 104 15.77 -15.79 -9.94
N LEU A 105 15.91 -14.90 -8.95
CA LEU A 105 16.85 -13.77 -9.01
C LEU A 105 18.27 -14.22 -8.68
N GLU A 106 18.38 -15.11 -7.69
CA GLU A 106 19.64 -15.71 -7.28
C GLU A 106 19.42 -17.19 -6.96
N GLU A 107 20.36 -18.04 -7.31
CA GLU A 107 20.35 -19.45 -6.98
C GLU A 107 21.77 -19.90 -6.64
N LYS A 108 21.96 -20.50 -5.46
CA LYS A 108 23.29 -20.91 -4.95
C LYS A 108 23.23 -22.30 -4.38
N TYR A 109 24.25 -23.07 -4.72
CA TYR A 109 24.54 -24.39 -4.18
C TYR A 109 25.92 -24.32 -3.51
N SER A 110 25.98 -24.37 -2.19
CA SER A 110 27.25 -24.20 -1.46
C SER A 110 27.24 -24.99 -0.17
N LYS A 111 28.32 -25.74 0.08
CA LYS A 111 28.56 -26.47 1.34
C LYS A 111 27.40 -27.37 1.79
N GLY A 112 26.71 -28.01 0.85
CA GLY A 112 25.57 -28.86 1.18
C GLY A 112 24.25 -28.10 1.44
N GLU A 113 24.24 -26.81 1.24
CA GLU A 113 23.04 -25.98 1.34
C GLU A 113 22.59 -25.44 -0.03
N TYR A 114 21.28 -25.44 -0.23
CA TYR A 114 20.63 -24.78 -1.34
C TYR A 114 20.00 -23.47 -0.84
N SER A 115 20.20 -22.40 -1.60
CA SER A 115 19.60 -21.09 -1.32
C SER A 115 19.13 -20.45 -2.63
N ALA A 116 17.91 -19.93 -2.66
CA ALA A 116 17.40 -19.21 -3.82
C ALA A 116 16.52 -18.05 -3.42
N VAL A 117 16.59 -16.96 -4.20
CA VAL A 117 15.75 -15.75 -4.06
C VAL A 117 14.78 -15.69 -5.22
N PHE A 118 13.50 -15.60 -4.92
CA PHE A 118 12.42 -15.60 -5.90
C PHE A 118 11.71 -14.26 -5.95
N ARG A 119 11.27 -13.90 -7.17
CA ARG A 119 10.23 -12.89 -7.42
C ARG A 119 9.03 -13.60 -8.01
N ILE A 120 7.84 -13.39 -7.42
CA ILE A 120 6.61 -14.09 -7.79
C ILE A 120 5.54 -13.11 -8.17
N PHE A 121 4.96 -13.31 -9.36
CA PHE A 121 3.91 -12.49 -9.92
C PHE A 121 2.58 -13.24 -9.79
N TYR A 122 1.62 -12.67 -9.08
CA TYR A 122 0.28 -13.22 -8.96
C TYR A 122 -0.66 -12.64 -10.02
N ASN A 123 -1.57 -13.47 -10.52
CA ASN A 123 -2.66 -12.97 -11.34
C ASN A 123 -3.72 -12.36 -10.42
N ASP A 124 -3.87 -11.03 -10.50
CA ASP A 124 -4.76 -10.24 -9.63
C ASP A 124 -6.22 -10.72 -9.71
N GLN A 125 -6.72 -10.99 -10.91
CA GLN A 125 -8.09 -11.46 -11.12
C GLN A 125 -8.34 -12.84 -10.49
N ASN A 126 -7.37 -13.75 -10.61
CA ASN A 126 -7.49 -15.07 -10.00
C ASN A 126 -7.46 -14.97 -8.47
N VAL A 127 -6.61 -14.10 -7.90
CA VAL A 127 -6.57 -13.84 -6.45
C VAL A 127 -7.89 -13.24 -5.99
N LYS A 128 -8.41 -12.21 -6.66
CA LYS A 128 -9.71 -11.57 -6.35
C LYS A 128 -10.86 -12.59 -6.41
N LYS A 129 -10.92 -13.41 -7.45
CA LYS A 129 -11.91 -14.49 -7.58
C LYS A 129 -11.78 -15.54 -6.47
N PHE A 130 -10.54 -15.90 -6.09
CA PHE A 130 -10.29 -16.84 -5.01
C PHE A 130 -10.82 -16.31 -3.67
N LEU A 131 -10.53 -15.05 -3.36
CA LEU A 131 -11.01 -14.40 -2.12
C LEU A 131 -12.53 -14.22 -2.14
N GLY A 132 -13.10 -13.81 -3.30
CA GLY A 132 -14.55 -13.66 -3.48
C GLY A 132 -15.32 -14.97 -3.23
N LYS A 133 -14.81 -16.11 -3.74
CA LYS A 133 -15.42 -17.44 -3.47
C LYS A 133 -15.41 -17.83 -1.99
N LYS A 134 -14.58 -17.19 -1.19
CA LYS A 134 -14.48 -17.41 0.26
C LYS A 134 -15.17 -16.31 1.08
N ASN A 135 -15.77 -15.32 0.43
CA ASN A 135 -16.33 -14.11 1.06
C ASN A 135 -15.31 -13.39 1.96
N ILE A 136 -14.04 -13.33 1.52
CA ILE A 136 -12.97 -12.63 2.23
C ILE A 136 -12.75 -11.29 1.55
N SER A 137 -12.96 -10.21 2.29
CA SER A 137 -12.67 -8.86 1.84
C SER A 137 -11.14 -8.67 1.70
N PHE A 138 -10.72 -7.84 0.77
CA PHE A 138 -9.31 -7.52 0.55
C PHE A 138 -9.13 -6.03 0.30
N SER A 139 -7.93 -5.55 0.49
CA SER A 139 -7.53 -4.18 0.20
C SER A 139 -6.45 -4.13 -0.89
N GLU A 140 -6.32 -2.99 -1.52
CA GLU A 140 -5.23 -2.68 -2.46
C GLU A 140 -4.48 -1.43 -1.97
N PRO A 141 -3.82 -1.52 -0.79
CA PRO A 141 -3.14 -0.39 -0.21
C PRO A 141 -1.89 -0.04 -1.02
N LYS A 142 -1.60 1.26 -1.12
CA LYS A 142 -0.32 1.74 -1.64
C LYS A 142 0.73 1.75 -0.54
N TYR A 143 2.01 1.70 -0.92
CA TYR A 143 3.10 2.00 0.00
C TYR A 143 3.08 3.49 0.31
N ILE A 144 3.16 3.84 1.60
CA ILE A 144 3.17 5.22 2.06
C ILE A 144 4.29 5.46 3.07
N SER A 145 4.68 6.72 3.24
CA SER A 145 5.45 7.17 4.39
C SER A 145 4.52 7.88 5.37
N ALA A 146 4.72 7.64 6.66
CA ALA A 146 4.00 8.30 7.74
C ALA A 146 4.94 8.62 8.89
N ILE A 147 4.78 9.78 9.51
CA ILE A 147 5.48 10.07 10.75
C ILE A 147 4.75 9.40 11.91
N PHE A 148 5.50 8.80 12.84
CA PHE A 148 4.99 8.09 14.00
C PHE A 148 5.43 8.76 15.28
N PHE A 149 4.49 9.32 16.03
CA PHE A 149 4.70 9.92 17.34
C PHE A 149 4.30 8.96 18.46
N PRO A 150 5.23 8.23 19.09
CA PRO A 150 4.96 7.35 20.22
C PRO A 150 5.06 8.12 21.54
N VAL A 151 4.00 8.75 21.98
CA VAL A 151 3.96 9.41 23.29
C VAL A 151 3.64 8.38 24.35
N PHE A 152 4.51 8.24 25.37
CA PHE A 152 4.39 7.21 26.38
C PHE A 152 4.46 7.79 27.80
N PHE A 153 3.47 7.47 28.61
CA PHE A 153 3.37 7.82 30.03
C PHE A 153 3.43 6.56 30.89
N ILE A 154 4.15 6.63 31.97
CA ILE A 154 4.19 5.62 33.04
C ILE A 154 3.82 6.31 34.34
N ASP A 155 2.74 5.86 35.00
CA ASP A 155 2.25 6.42 36.28
C ASP A 155 2.11 7.96 36.24
N GLY A 156 1.69 8.46 35.10
CA GLY A 156 1.45 9.89 34.87
C GLY A 156 2.68 10.69 34.43
N GLU A 157 3.86 10.12 34.37
CA GLU A 157 5.09 10.78 33.91
C GLU A 157 5.39 10.43 32.45
N MET A 158 5.58 11.45 31.61
CA MET A 158 5.94 11.28 30.20
C MET A 158 7.38 10.82 30.09
N GLN A 159 7.59 9.72 29.37
CA GLN A 159 8.92 9.21 29.01
C GLN A 159 9.48 10.07 27.86
N ASN A 160 10.73 10.53 28.00
CA ASN A 160 11.45 11.18 26.89
C ASN A 160 11.67 10.18 25.76
N PHE A 161 11.82 10.66 24.52
CA PHE A 161 11.95 9.76 23.37
C PHE A 161 13.13 8.80 23.48
N ASN A 162 14.26 9.22 24.04
CA ASN A 162 15.44 8.39 24.26
C ASN A 162 15.23 7.28 25.32
N GLU A 163 14.29 7.45 26.24
CA GLU A 163 13.91 6.48 27.27
C GLU A 163 12.69 5.64 26.88
N ASN A 164 11.96 6.08 25.88
CA ASN A 164 10.73 5.47 25.41
C ASN A 164 11.00 4.16 24.66
N PHE A 165 10.51 3.04 25.22
CA PHE A 165 10.69 1.72 24.61
C PHE A 165 10.13 1.64 23.18
N PHE A 166 8.95 2.19 22.93
CA PHE A 166 8.29 2.15 21.62
C PHE A 166 9.05 2.96 20.57
N TYR A 167 9.55 4.15 20.92
CA TYR A 167 10.41 4.94 20.06
C TYR A 167 11.67 4.17 19.68
N ASN A 168 12.38 3.63 20.67
CA ASN A 168 13.68 2.97 20.47
C ASN A 168 13.60 1.65 19.69
N ASN A 169 12.45 0.99 19.68
CA ASN A 169 12.29 -0.32 19.05
C ASN A 169 11.35 -0.34 17.84
N TRP A 170 10.66 0.77 17.54
CA TRP A 170 9.68 0.81 16.44
C TRP A 170 10.26 0.39 15.09
N THR A 171 11.42 0.94 14.71
CA THR A 171 12.07 0.63 13.44
C THR A 171 12.82 -0.69 13.42
N LYS A 172 13.21 -1.20 14.61
CA LYS A 172 13.96 -2.46 14.75
C LYS A 172 13.07 -3.68 14.57
N ILE A 173 11.83 -3.62 15.07
CA ILE A 173 10.89 -4.73 15.01
C ILE A 173 10.15 -4.70 13.66
N LYS A 174 10.37 -5.73 12.86
CA LYS A 174 9.75 -5.88 11.54
C LYS A 174 8.51 -6.75 11.60
N ILE A 175 7.46 -6.33 10.93
CA ILE A 175 6.27 -7.15 10.65
C ILE A 175 6.33 -7.72 9.24
N LYS A 176 5.56 -8.79 8.98
CA LYS A 176 5.42 -9.30 7.61
C LYS A 176 4.67 -8.25 6.78
N ASN A 177 5.29 -7.78 5.71
CA ASN A 177 4.77 -6.74 4.80
C ASN A 177 4.54 -5.38 5.45
N GLU A 178 5.60 -4.65 5.61
CA GLU A 178 5.53 -3.24 5.97
C GLU A 178 5.01 -2.43 4.77
N LEU A 179 3.76 -1.97 4.86
CA LEU A 179 3.12 -1.09 3.87
C LEU A 179 3.36 0.39 4.17
N ILE A 180 3.78 0.68 5.39
CA ILE A 180 4.01 2.03 5.89
C ILE A 180 5.48 2.15 6.27
N ASN A 181 6.18 3.04 5.59
CA ASN A 181 7.52 3.45 6.00
C ASN A 181 7.38 4.49 7.13
N PHE A 182 7.62 4.07 8.36
CA PHE A 182 7.51 4.94 9.53
C PHE A 182 8.78 5.78 9.71
N ILE A 183 8.58 7.08 9.81
CA ILE A 183 9.60 8.07 10.17
C ILE A 183 9.34 8.44 11.62
N LEU A 184 10.38 8.38 12.46
CA LEU A 184 10.28 8.82 13.84
C LEU A 184 10.56 10.32 13.95
N PRO A 185 9.89 11.05 14.86
CA PRO A 185 10.17 12.46 15.10
C PRO A 185 11.60 12.63 15.65
N LEU A 186 12.15 13.80 15.45
CA LEU A 186 13.37 14.20 16.14
C LEU A 186 13.07 14.40 17.64
N ASP A 187 14.07 14.20 18.49
CA ASP A 187 13.96 14.46 19.93
C ASP A 187 14.03 15.98 20.16
N ASP A 188 12.89 16.64 19.95
CA ASP A 188 12.73 18.09 20.03
C ASP A 188 12.05 18.45 21.36
N LEU A 189 12.72 19.26 22.16
CA LEU A 189 12.22 19.71 23.46
C LEU A 189 10.92 20.52 23.34
N GLU A 190 10.74 21.28 22.26
CA GLU A 190 9.52 22.07 22.04
C GLU A 190 8.31 21.14 21.83
N ASP A 191 8.45 20.11 21.01
CA ASP A 191 7.40 19.10 20.77
C ASP A 191 7.03 18.38 22.08
N ILE A 192 8.04 17.99 22.87
CA ILE A 192 7.83 17.35 24.16
C ILE A 192 7.07 18.26 25.13
N GLN A 193 7.42 19.55 25.19
CA GLN A 193 6.73 20.51 26.07
C GLN A 193 5.30 20.76 25.62
N GLU A 194 5.04 20.85 24.32
CA GLU A 194 3.69 21.03 23.78
C GLU A 194 2.80 19.83 24.09
N ILE A 195 3.30 18.61 23.86
CA ILE A 195 2.60 17.37 24.22
C ILE A 195 2.32 17.29 25.72
N LYS A 196 3.29 17.64 26.58
CA LYS A 196 3.13 17.63 28.04
C LYS A 196 2.04 18.59 28.52
N LYS A 197 1.95 19.79 27.92
CA LYS A 197 0.92 20.79 28.27
C LYS A 197 -0.50 20.29 27.94
N MET A 198 -0.63 19.53 26.86
CA MET A 198 -1.91 19.03 26.34
C MET A 198 -2.29 17.64 26.91
N LYS A 199 -1.59 17.11 27.92
CA LYS A 199 -1.83 15.76 28.44
C LYS A 199 -3.31 15.48 28.75
N ASN A 200 -4.00 16.39 29.40
CA ASN A 200 -5.41 16.23 29.80
C ASN A 200 -6.42 16.51 28.69
N GLU A 201 -6.00 17.15 27.61
CA GLU A 201 -6.80 17.54 26.43
C GLU A 201 -6.16 17.02 25.15
N ILE A 202 -5.48 15.89 25.24
CA ILE A 202 -4.68 15.36 24.10
C ILE A 202 -5.53 15.00 22.88
N GLU A 203 -6.83 14.83 23.08
CA GLU A 203 -7.78 14.68 21.98
C GLU A 203 -7.93 15.97 21.16
N GLU A 204 -7.65 17.12 21.76
CA GLU A 204 -7.68 18.45 21.13
C GLU A 204 -6.31 18.85 20.56
N LEU A 205 -5.23 18.10 20.88
CA LEU A 205 -3.90 18.40 20.35
C LEU A 205 -3.92 18.48 18.83
N ASP A 206 -3.49 19.62 18.31
CA ASP A 206 -3.30 19.81 16.87
C ASP A 206 -2.01 19.11 16.40
N VAL A 207 -2.15 17.81 16.17
CA VAL A 207 -1.05 16.98 15.64
C VAL A 207 -0.50 17.52 14.32
N VAL A 208 -1.30 18.30 13.57
CA VAL A 208 -0.87 18.87 12.28
C VAL A 208 0.28 19.84 12.46
N THR A 209 0.29 20.63 13.54
CA THR A 209 1.39 21.55 13.86
C THR A 209 2.71 20.80 14.05
N LEU A 210 2.68 19.68 14.79
CA LEU A 210 3.84 18.81 15.00
C LEU A 210 4.32 18.16 13.68
N VAL A 211 3.38 17.74 12.83
CA VAL A 211 3.67 17.05 11.56
C VAL A 211 4.22 18.00 10.49
N ASN A 212 3.82 19.27 10.49
CA ASN A 212 4.24 20.25 9.48
C ASN A 212 5.76 20.50 9.44
N LYS A 213 6.50 20.15 10.50
CA LYS A 213 7.97 20.18 10.54
C LYS A 213 8.61 19.12 9.62
N TYR A 214 7.82 18.11 9.20
CA TYR A 214 8.28 16.99 8.40
C TYR A 214 7.60 17.04 7.02
N ASP A 215 8.31 16.74 5.97
CA ASP A 215 7.76 16.72 4.60
C ASP A 215 6.92 15.44 4.35
N VAL A 216 5.98 15.16 5.26
CA VAL A 216 5.11 13.98 5.22
C VAL A 216 3.68 14.36 5.62
N LYS A 217 2.70 14.04 4.79
CA LYS A 217 1.28 14.34 5.05
C LYS A 217 0.57 13.32 5.93
N ASN A 218 1.04 12.08 5.92
CA ASN A 218 0.45 11.01 6.72
C ASN A 218 1.11 10.96 8.10
N TYR A 219 0.31 10.73 9.12
CA TYR A 219 0.83 10.57 10.47
C TYR A 219 0.09 9.49 11.26
N VAL A 220 0.78 8.98 12.26
CA VAL A 220 0.25 8.15 13.33
C VAL A 220 0.72 8.76 14.65
N PHE A 221 -0.21 9.25 15.43
CA PHE A 221 0.04 9.74 16.78
C PHE A 221 -0.53 8.72 17.76
N THR A 222 0.29 8.30 18.73
CA THR A 222 -0.14 7.38 19.78
C THR A 222 0.11 7.97 21.14
N LEU A 223 -0.94 8.03 21.95
CA LEU A 223 -0.84 8.27 23.38
C LEU A 223 -0.94 6.94 24.09
N MET A 224 0.14 6.51 24.71
CA MET A 224 0.24 5.29 25.49
C MET A 224 0.33 5.67 26.97
N ASP A 225 -0.60 5.22 27.79
CA ASP A 225 -0.66 5.52 29.22
C ASP A 225 -0.75 4.22 30.01
N TYR A 226 0.28 3.99 30.81
CA TYR A 226 0.37 2.83 31.70
C TYR A 226 0.04 3.24 33.11
N GLN A 227 -1.05 2.70 33.66
CA GLN A 227 -1.50 2.84 35.01
C GLN A 227 -2.24 1.56 35.47
N ASP A 228 -2.16 1.19 36.71
CA ASP A 228 -2.92 0.09 37.34
C ASP A 228 -2.82 -1.22 36.53
N LEU A 229 -1.60 -1.62 36.15
CA LEU A 229 -1.31 -2.82 35.34
C LEU A 229 -2.00 -2.84 33.95
N LYS A 230 -2.41 -1.69 33.46
CA LYS A 230 -3.06 -1.53 32.16
C LYS A 230 -2.32 -0.52 31.31
N LEU A 231 -2.09 -0.87 30.05
CA LEU A 231 -1.57 0.04 29.04
C LEU A 231 -2.71 0.43 28.09
N ASN A 232 -3.19 1.65 28.24
CA ASN A 232 -4.16 2.25 27.32
C ASN A 232 -3.42 2.91 26.17
N ILE A 233 -3.77 2.59 24.95
CA ILE A 233 -3.18 3.19 23.74
C ILE A 233 -4.28 3.86 22.93
N HIS A 234 -4.27 5.18 22.90
CA HIS A 234 -5.09 5.98 22.00
C HIS A 234 -4.29 6.27 20.72
N VAL A 235 -4.83 5.87 19.58
CA VAL A 235 -4.20 6.05 18.27
C VAL A 235 -5.01 7.02 17.42
N LYS A 236 -4.38 8.09 16.97
CA LYS A 236 -4.91 9.00 15.93
C LYS A 236 -4.09 8.83 14.67
N THR A 237 -4.75 8.59 13.55
CA THR A 237 -4.08 8.50 12.24
C THR A 237 -4.67 9.52 11.28
N ASN A 238 -3.83 9.96 10.35
CA ASN A 238 -4.27 10.64 9.15
C ASN A 238 -3.61 9.95 7.95
N PHE A 239 -4.37 9.20 7.19
CA PHE A 239 -3.92 8.56 5.97
C PHE A 239 -4.71 9.13 4.78
N ASN A 240 -4.03 9.79 3.85
CA ASN A 240 -4.66 10.43 2.68
C ASN A 240 -5.84 11.35 3.04
N ASN A 241 -5.70 12.17 4.09
CA ASN A 241 -6.72 13.06 4.64
C ASN A 241 -7.91 12.33 5.30
N ASN A 242 -7.84 11.02 5.51
CA ASN A 242 -8.80 10.29 6.30
C ASN A 242 -8.27 10.14 7.74
N LYS A 243 -8.97 10.79 8.68
CA LYS A 243 -8.63 10.80 10.11
C LYS A 243 -9.38 9.69 10.81
N ILE A 244 -8.66 8.82 11.52
CA ILE A 244 -9.24 7.72 12.29
C ILE A 244 -8.67 7.78 13.71
N SER A 245 -9.54 7.58 14.71
CA SER A 245 -9.13 7.41 16.11
C SER A 245 -9.58 6.04 16.61
N LYS A 246 -8.70 5.33 17.33
CA LYS A 246 -8.96 4.01 17.93
C LYS A 246 -8.29 3.91 19.28
N ASN A 247 -8.92 3.16 20.19
CA ASN A 247 -8.37 2.84 21.50
C ASN A 247 -8.06 1.35 21.59
N PHE A 248 -6.92 1.01 22.16
CA PHE A 248 -6.50 -0.36 22.44
C PHE A 248 -6.12 -0.46 23.91
N LEU A 249 -6.50 -1.57 24.56
CA LEU A 249 -6.19 -1.85 25.94
C LEU A 249 -5.39 -3.14 26.02
N TYR A 250 -4.30 -3.12 26.78
CA TYR A 250 -3.48 -4.29 27.09
C TYR A 250 -3.33 -4.42 28.60
N GLU A 251 -3.46 -5.63 29.10
CA GLU A 251 -3.10 -5.97 30.49
C GLU A 251 -1.60 -6.23 30.54
N VAL A 252 -0.89 -5.52 31.41
CA VAL A 252 0.58 -5.55 31.52
C VAL A 252 0.96 -5.61 32.97
N GLU A 253 1.27 -6.78 33.48
CA GLU A 253 1.67 -6.98 34.89
C GLU A 253 3.01 -6.31 35.19
N ASN A 254 3.95 -6.29 34.25
CA ASN A 254 5.25 -5.68 34.38
C ASN A 254 5.64 -4.88 33.15
N ILE A 255 5.63 -3.57 33.29
CA ILE A 255 5.98 -2.63 32.20
C ILE A 255 7.46 -2.70 31.79
N ASN A 256 8.31 -3.30 32.58
CA ASN A 256 9.72 -3.50 32.28
C ASN A 256 10.01 -4.85 31.58
N ASP A 257 8.98 -5.68 31.34
CA ASP A 257 9.17 -6.91 30.56
C ASP A 257 9.24 -6.61 29.05
N ASN A 258 10.45 -6.59 28.55
CA ASN A 258 10.71 -6.35 27.11
C ASN A 258 9.97 -7.32 26.18
N LYS A 259 9.72 -8.57 26.60
CA LYS A 259 9.00 -9.55 25.75
C LYS A 259 7.54 -9.15 25.57
N VAL A 260 6.91 -8.72 26.66
CA VAL A 260 5.54 -8.21 26.65
C VAL A 260 5.46 -6.96 25.77
N LEU A 261 6.36 -6.00 25.98
CA LEU A 261 6.38 -4.76 25.21
C LEU A 261 6.66 -4.99 23.70
N ILE A 262 7.54 -5.93 23.35
CA ILE A 262 7.77 -6.34 21.94
C ILE A 262 6.49 -6.93 21.34
N SER A 263 5.76 -7.75 22.08
CA SER A 263 4.48 -8.33 21.61
C SER A 263 3.45 -7.24 21.36
N ILE A 264 3.30 -6.29 22.27
CA ILE A 264 2.38 -5.16 22.16
C ILE A 264 2.77 -4.26 20.97
N LEU A 265 4.06 -3.93 20.83
CA LEU A 265 4.55 -3.13 19.71
C LEU A 265 4.25 -3.82 18.37
N THR A 266 4.47 -5.13 18.30
CA THR A 266 4.19 -5.91 17.07
C THR A 266 2.70 -5.89 16.74
N ASP A 267 1.84 -6.13 17.72
CA ASP A 267 0.39 -6.10 17.56
C ASP A 267 -0.11 -4.69 17.18
N LEU A 268 0.43 -3.65 17.82
CA LEU A 268 0.11 -2.25 17.47
C LEU A 268 0.49 -1.90 16.04
N LYS A 269 1.68 -2.32 15.56
CA LYS A 269 2.08 -2.13 14.16
C LYS A 269 1.12 -2.81 13.19
N ILE A 270 0.68 -4.02 13.51
CA ILE A 270 -0.30 -4.76 12.70
C ILE A 270 -1.63 -4.00 12.67
N LYS A 271 -2.15 -3.58 13.82
CA LYS A 271 -3.40 -2.84 13.95
C LYS A 271 -3.37 -1.51 13.19
N ILE A 272 -2.27 -0.74 13.30
CA ILE A 272 -2.08 0.50 12.54
C ILE A 272 -2.04 0.22 11.03
N THR A 273 -1.38 -0.85 10.61
CA THR A 273 -1.34 -1.27 9.21
C THR A 273 -2.74 -1.67 8.71
N ASP A 274 -3.55 -2.30 9.55
CA ASP A 274 -4.94 -2.63 9.22
C ASP A 274 -5.80 -1.37 9.06
N LEU A 275 -5.62 -0.33 9.87
CA LEU A 275 -6.29 0.97 9.67
C LEU A 275 -5.96 1.56 8.29
N TRP A 276 -4.72 1.43 7.83
CA TRP A 276 -4.34 1.85 6.49
C TRP A 276 -5.00 0.99 5.40
N LYS A 277 -5.08 -0.32 5.58
CA LYS A 277 -5.77 -1.22 4.64
C LYS A 277 -7.26 -0.95 4.56
N GLU A 278 -7.91 -0.57 5.67
CA GLU A 278 -9.33 -0.22 5.70
C GLU A 278 -9.69 0.90 4.73
N GLU A 279 -8.76 1.85 4.46
CA GLU A 279 -8.97 2.94 3.51
C GLU A 279 -9.25 2.46 2.07
N SER A 280 -8.64 1.35 1.67
CA SER A 280 -8.82 0.74 0.34
C SER A 280 -9.56 -0.59 0.36
N LEU A 281 -10.26 -0.91 1.47
CA LEU A 281 -10.92 -2.19 1.64
C LEU A 281 -12.06 -2.39 0.65
N ILE A 282 -12.02 -3.50 -0.06
CA ILE A 282 -13.07 -3.96 -0.96
C ILE A 282 -13.89 -5.03 -0.24
N ASN A 283 -15.04 -4.63 0.27
CA ASN A 283 -15.95 -5.55 0.95
C ASN A 283 -16.69 -6.43 -0.08
N LEU A 284 -16.40 -7.74 -0.06
CA LEU A 284 -17.01 -8.72 -0.98
C LEU A 284 -18.30 -9.35 -0.44
N SER A 285 -18.68 -9.07 0.81
CA SER A 285 -19.87 -9.68 1.41
C SER A 285 -21.19 -9.07 0.92
N ARG A 286 -21.17 -7.81 0.47
CA ARG A 286 -22.36 -7.11 -0.03
C ARG A 286 -22.00 -6.23 -1.22
N PRO A 287 -22.41 -6.58 -2.44
CA PRO A 287 -22.24 -5.70 -3.58
C PRO A 287 -23.13 -4.46 -3.42
N LEU A 288 -22.56 -3.31 -3.69
CA LEU A 288 -23.31 -2.07 -3.88
C LEU A 288 -23.92 -2.06 -5.29
N SER A 289 -24.98 -1.29 -5.49
CA SER A 289 -25.54 -1.11 -6.82
C SER A 289 -25.66 0.36 -7.17
N ILE A 290 -25.37 0.69 -8.42
CA ILE A 290 -25.69 2.00 -9.01
C ILE A 290 -26.42 1.79 -10.32
N ARG A 291 -27.32 2.74 -10.61
CA ARG A 291 -27.93 2.89 -11.93
C ARG A 291 -27.19 3.99 -12.65
N LEU A 292 -26.58 3.66 -13.79
CA LEU A 292 -25.83 4.62 -14.58
C LEU A 292 -26.38 4.75 -15.99
N GLN A 293 -26.33 5.97 -16.54
CA GLN A 293 -26.62 6.29 -17.91
C GLN A 293 -25.32 6.33 -18.71
N TYR A 294 -25.31 5.69 -19.87
CA TYR A 294 -24.25 5.77 -20.85
C TYR A 294 -24.79 6.28 -22.18
N GLN A 295 -24.19 7.36 -22.68
CA GLN A 295 -24.51 7.89 -23.99
C GLN A 295 -23.58 7.24 -25.02
N HIS A 296 -24.16 6.61 -26.04
CA HIS A 296 -23.42 5.90 -27.09
C HIS A 296 -23.84 6.41 -28.50
N LYS A 297 -22.90 6.34 -29.43
CA LYS A 297 -23.15 6.74 -30.84
C LYS A 297 -23.62 5.54 -31.68
N ASN A 298 -23.25 4.34 -31.31
CA ASN A 298 -23.57 3.10 -32.04
C ASN A 298 -23.49 1.87 -31.10
N LEU A 299 -23.96 0.72 -31.59
CA LEU A 299 -23.95 -0.55 -30.84
C LEU A 299 -22.53 -1.05 -30.53
N LYS A 300 -21.52 -0.73 -31.36
CA LYS A 300 -20.14 -1.15 -31.09
C LYS A 300 -19.57 -0.50 -29.82
N ASP A 301 -19.97 0.75 -29.54
CA ASP A 301 -19.55 1.44 -28.31
C ASP A 301 -20.16 0.76 -27.06
N LEU A 302 -21.40 0.27 -27.19
CA LEU A 302 -22.06 -0.49 -26.14
C LEU A 302 -21.36 -1.82 -25.88
N ASP A 303 -21.00 -2.56 -26.93
CA ASP A 303 -20.26 -3.83 -26.78
C ASP A 303 -18.87 -3.64 -26.19
N LYS A 304 -18.17 -2.56 -26.53
CA LYS A 304 -16.90 -2.19 -25.89
C LYS A 304 -17.08 -1.98 -24.38
N LEU A 305 -18.10 -1.20 -24.00
CA LEU A 305 -18.38 -0.94 -22.58
C LEU A 305 -18.71 -2.22 -21.82
N ARG A 306 -19.54 -3.10 -22.38
CA ARG A 306 -19.87 -4.40 -21.78
C ARG A 306 -18.64 -5.27 -21.57
N ASN A 307 -17.72 -5.30 -22.54
CA ASN A 307 -16.46 -6.01 -22.42
C ASN A 307 -15.56 -5.43 -21.31
N ILE A 308 -15.60 -4.12 -21.09
CA ILE A 308 -14.87 -3.47 -19.99
C ILE A 308 -15.48 -3.85 -18.65
N PHE A 309 -16.79 -3.90 -18.50
CA PHE A 309 -17.42 -4.35 -17.27
C PHE A 309 -16.97 -5.77 -16.88
N TYR A 310 -16.76 -6.67 -17.83
CA TYR A 310 -16.20 -7.99 -17.57
C TYR A 310 -14.74 -7.97 -17.13
N LYS A 311 -13.96 -6.97 -17.57
CA LYS A 311 -12.55 -6.84 -17.22
C LYS A 311 -12.33 -6.21 -15.84
N ILE A 312 -13.26 -5.40 -15.37
CA ILE A 312 -13.16 -4.73 -14.07
C ILE A 312 -13.48 -5.73 -12.96
N GLY A 313 -12.47 -6.17 -12.22
CA GLY A 313 -12.56 -7.24 -11.22
C GLY A 313 -13.51 -6.98 -10.05
N ILE A 314 -13.82 -5.71 -9.76
CA ILE A 314 -14.78 -5.34 -8.71
C ILE A 314 -16.23 -5.34 -9.18
N ILE A 315 -16.51 -5.36 -10.48
CA ILE A 315 -17.88 -5.49 -10.99
C ILE A 315 -18.30 -6.95 -10.86
N ASN A 316 -19.30 -7.19 -10.05
CA ASN A 316 -19.87 -8.53 -9.81
C ASN A 316 -20.80 -8.96 -10.96
N SER A 317 -21.70 -8.05 -11.33
CA SER A 317 -22.66 -8.26 -12.44
C SER A 317 -23.24 -6.93 -12.89
N TYR A 318 -23.87 -6.93 -14.05
CA TYR A 318 -24.63 -5.79 -14.52
C TYR A 318 -25.87 -6.25 -15.28
N THR A 319 -26.88 -5.36 -15.34
CA THR A 319 -28.11 -5.55 -16.10
C THR A 319 -28.34 -4.31 -16.96
N LEU A 320 -28.65 -4.52 -18.24
CA LEU A 320 -29.15 -3.45 -19.11
C LEU A 320 -30.65 -3.30 -18.81
N GLU A 321 -31.06 -2.17 -18.20
CA GLU A 321 -32.46 -1.92 -17.81
C GLU A 321 -33.26 -1.27 -18.92
N GLU A 322 -32.65 -0.27 -19.57
CA GLU A 322 -33.27 0.49 -20.63
C GLU A 322 -32.29 0.75 -21.77
N PHE A 323 -32.79 0.77 -22.97
CA PHE A 323 -32.03 0.99 -24.18
C PHE A 323 -32.83 1.82 -25.20
N ASN A 324 -32.20 2.87 -25.73
CA ASN A 324 -32.74 3.63 -26.86
C ASN A 324 -31.59 3.99 -27.81
N ILE A 325 -31.88 4.74 -28.88
CA ILE A 325 -30.93 5.02 -29.98
C ILE A 325 -29.63 5.66 -29.46
N ASN A 326 -29.70 6.50 -28.43
CA ASN A 326 -28.55 7.31 -27.97
C ASN A 326 -28.12 7.00 -26.54
N ASN A 327 -28.96 6.34 -25.77
CA ASN A 327 -28.70 6.12 -24.32
C ASN A 327 -29.00 4.69 -23.92
N SER A 328 -28.18 4.20 -23.01
CA SER A 328 -28.38 2.93 -22.32
C SER A 328 -28.33 3.14 -20.82
N PHE A 329 -29.20 2.50 -20.07
CA PHE A 329 -29.21 2.52 -18.62
C PHE A 329 -28.82 1.15 -18.09
N PHE A 330 -27.73 1.13 -17.33
CA PHE A 330 -27.23 -0.07 -16.70
C PHE A 330 -27.41 -0.01 -15.19
N LYS A 331 -27.84 -1.10 -14.61
CA LYS A 331 -27.69 -1.34 -13.17
C LYS A 331 -26.47 -2.21 -12.96
N ILE A 332 -25.45 -1.63 -12.31
CA ILE A 332 -24.18 -2.31 -12.03
C ILE A 332 -24.14 -2.69 -10.57
N TYR A 333 -23.81 -3.95 -10.30
CA TYR A 333 -23.52 -4.47 -8.97
C TYR A 333 -22.00 -4.61 -8.82
N TYR A 334 -21.41 -3.97 -7.82
CA TYR A 334 -19.97 -3.93 -7.65
C TYR A 334 -19.56 -3.96 -6.18
N TYR A 335 -18.33 -4.36 -5.93
CA TYR A 335 -17.74 -4.40 -4.60
C TYR A 335 -16.85 -3.19 -4.36
N GLY A 336 -16.74 -2.76 -3.08
CA GLY A 336 -15.96 -1.60 -2.67
C GLY A 336 -16.81 -0.34 -2.53
N ASN A 337 -16.26 0.80 -2.91
CA ASN A 337 -16.94 2.10 -2.82
C ASN A 337 -17.01 2.81 -4.19
N PRO A 338 -17.85 3.86 -4.33
CA PRO A 338 -17.98 4.58 -5.60
C PRO A 338 -16.68 5.21 -6.11
N LYS A 339 -15.78 5.64 -5.20
CA LYS A 339 -14.46 6.19 -5.58
C LYS A 339 -13.61 5.13 -6.31
N LYS A 340 -13.61 3.90 -5.79
CA LYS A 340 -12.87 2.78 -6.41
C LYS A 340 -13.46 2.42 -7.77
N LEU A 341 -14.79 2.33 -7.90
CA LEU A 341 -15.43 2.08 -9.19
C LEU A 341 -15.09 3.17 -10.21
N ARG A 342 -15.09 4.44 -9.78
CA ARG A 342 -14.69 5.57 -10.64
C ARG A 342 -13.24 5.43 -11.12
N SER A 343 -12.31 5.08 -10.23
CA SER A 343 -10.90 4.87 -10.58
C SER A 343 -10.72 3.72 -11.56
N GLU A 344 -11.41 2.59 -11.35
CA GLU A 344 -11.33 1.44 -12.27
C GLU A 344 -11.88 1.77 -13.66
N LEU A 345 -13.00 2.46 -13.75
CA LEU A 345 -13.58 2.89 -15.03
C LEU A 345 -12.68 3.90 -15.74
N LEU A 346 -12.05 4.81 -14.97
CA LEU A 346 -11.12 5.80 -15.54
C LEU A 346 -9.89 5.15 -16.16
N ASN A 347 -9.37 4.06 -15.61
CA ASN A 347 -8.25 3.30 -16.18
C ASN A 347 -8.56 2.71 -17.57
N PHE A 348 -9.84 2.57 -17.90
CA PHE A 348 -10.32 2.15 -19.22
C PHE A 348 -10.82 3.31 -20.08
N GLY A 349 -10.57 4.57 -19.65
CA GLY A 349 -10.95 5.76 -20.41
C GLY A 349 -12.40 6.21 -20.21
N TYR A 350 -13.08 5.80 -19.13
CA TYR A 350 -14.44 6.19 -18.84
C TYR A 350 -14.54 7.04 -17.57
N HIS A 351 -15.20 8.17 -17.67
CA HIS A 351 -15.45 9.08 -16.55
C HIS A 351 -16.82 8.83 -15.92
N LEU A 352 -16.85 8.36 -14.67
CA LEU A 352 -18.08 8.18 -13.91
C LEU A 352 -18.38 9.46 -13.11
N LYS A 353 -19.44 10.18 -13.48
CA LYS A 353 -19.92 11.40 -12.83
C LYS A 353 -21.18 11.10 -12.02
N ASN A 354 -21.39 11.88 -10.96
CA ASN A 354 -22.62 11.82 -10.16
C ASN A 354 -23.17 13.24 -10.02
N ASP A 355 -24.31 13.47 -10.66
CA ASP A 355 -25.03 14.75 -10.59
C ASP A 355 -26.30 14.53 -9.76
N GLN A 356 -26.25 14.90 -8.47
CA GLN A 356 -27.39 14.81 -7.54
C GLN A 356 -28.06 13.42 -7.46
N GLY A 357 -27.22 12.36 -7.46
CA GLY A 357 -27.70 10.97 -7.42
C GLY A 357 -27.87 10.28 -8.78
N ASN A 358 -27.80 11.03 -9.87
CA ASN A 358 -27.82 10.48 -11.22
C ASN A 358 -26.39 10.18 -11.69
N TRP A 359 -26.09 8.91 -11.89
CA TRP A 359 -24.77 8.50 -12.35
C TRP A 359 -24.73 8.48 -13.87
N ARG A 360 -23.73 9.16 -14.44
CA ARG A 360 -23.47 9.20 -15.88
C ARG A 360 -22.06 8.70 -16.15
N LEU A 361 -21.92 7.95 -17.23
CA LEU A 361 -20.65 7.44 -17.73
C LEU A 361 -20.35 8.10 -19.09
N ASP A 362 -19.26 8.83 -19.15
CA ASP A 362 -18.77 9.50 -20.36
C ASP A 362 -17.47 8.86 -20.81
N LEU A 363 -17.24 8.73 -22.12
CA LEU A 363 -15.94 8.36 -22.67
C LEU A 363 -14.99 9.56 -22.52
N ASN A 364 -13.77 9.33 -22.07
CA ASN A 364 -12.71 10.35 -22.12
C ASN A 364 -12.31 10.53 -23.58
N GLU A 365 -12.54 11.71 -24.13
CA GLU A 365 -12.07 12.12 -25.46
C GLU A 365 -10.56 12.35 -25.47
#